data_240b766e203166bc913f87ff09fda533
#
_entry.id   240b766e203166bc913f87ff09fda533
#
_cell.length_a   1.000
_cell.length_b   1.000
_cell.length_c   1.000
_cell.angle_alpha   90.00
_cell.angle_beta   90.00
_cell.angle_gamma   90.00
#
_symmetry.space_group_name_H-M   'P 1'
#
loop_
_entity.id
_entity.type
_entity.pdbx_description
1 polymer ?
#
loop_
_entity_poly.entity_id
_entity_poly.type
_entity_poly.pdbx_seq_one_letter_code
_entity_poly.pdbx_strand_id
1 'polypeptide(L)'
;MQTINEDIKNGTFKPVYLLYGEEAFLKQSYKKKLRAAISGDDTMNYNYFEGKGLDVNELISLADTMPFFSERRLILIEDSGFFKTSSEALAEYLPMMPDTTCIVFVEEAVDKRNKLYKKVKDLGHIAEMKRQDSAQLARWAATILAQNGRKITPSTMNLFLERVGDDMENIRMELEKLISYTMGSEV
;
A
#
# COMPACT_ATOMS: atom_id res chain seq x y z
N MET A 1 9.00 -2.05 0.36
CA MET A 1 8.27 -2.18 -0.93
C MET A 1 8.64 -3.45 -1.69
N GLN A 2 9.92 -3.78 -1.83
CA GLN A 2 10.35 -4.99 -2.56
C GLN A 2 9.74 -6.27 -1.95
N THR A 3 9.80 -6.45 -0.65
CA THR A 3 9.21 -7.58 0.08
C THR A 3 7.70 -7.73 -0.14
N ILE A 4 6.96 -6.61 -0.14
CA ILE A 4 5.51 -6.65 -0.42
C ILE A 4 5.23 -7.08 -1.86
N ASN A 5 6.04 -6.63 -2.83
CA ASN A 5 5.90 -7.08 -4.22
C ASN A 5 6.22 -8.57 -4.38
N GLU A 6 7.17 -9.09 -3.60
CA GLU A 6 7.51 -10.52 -3.56
C GLU A 6 6.35 -11.34 -2.97
N ASP A 7 5.75 -10.88 -1.87
CA ASP A 7 4.58 -11.52 -1.27
C ASP A 7 3.40 -11.58 -2.25
N ILE A 8 3.11 -10.45 -2.93
CA ILE A 8 2.05 -10.37 -3.94
C ILE A 8 2.32 -11.32 -5.10
N LYS A 9 3.55 -11.36 -5.60
CA LYS A 9 3.94 -12.24 -6.72
C LYS A 9 3.83 -13.71 -6.37
N ASN A 10 4.20 -14.07 -5.13
CA ASN A 10 4.25 -15.47 -4.68
C ASN A 10 2.91 -15.94 -4.07
N GLY A 11 1.96 -15.05 -3.84
CA GLY A 11 0.70 -15.38 -3.15
C GLY A 11 0.88 -15.75 -1.67
N THR A 12 2.03 -15.36 -1.07
CA THR A 12 2.35 -15.69 0.33
C THR A 12 2.31 -14.44 1.18
N PHE A 13 1.23 -14.27 1.94
CA PHE A 13 1.00 -13.05 2.69
C PHE A 13 1.37 -13.19 4.16
N LYS A 14 1.90 -12.09 4.73
CA LYS A 14 2.12 -11.94 6.15
C LYS A 14 0.80 -11.64 6.87
N PRO A 15 0.72 -11.94 8.17
CA PRO A 15 -0.49 -11.63 8.94
C PRO A 15 -0.77 -10.12 9.04
N VAL A 16 0.26 -9.28 8.93
CA VAL A 16 0.09 -7.82 9.07
C VAL A 16 1.03 -7.03 8.16
N TYR A 17 0.51 -5.94 7.61
CA TYR A 17 1.27 -4.94 6.83
C TYR A 17 1.03 -3.55 7.39
N LEU A 18 2.05 -2.71 7.33
CA LEU A 18 1.96 -1.28 7.64
C LEU A 18 2.54 -0.46 6.50
N LEU A 19 1.68 0.33 5.87
CA LEU A 19 2.03 1.32 4.86
C LEU A 19 1.92 2.70 5.51
N TYR A 20 2.99 3.48 5.57
CA TYR A 20 2.92 4.80 6.16
C TYR A 20 3.87 5.77 5.48
N GLY A 21 3.65 7.08 5.64
CA GLY A 21 4.52 8.13 5.13
C GLY A 21 3.79 9.17 4.29
N GLU A 22 4.56 10.07 3.73
CA GLU A 22 4.08 11.29 3.07
C GLU A 22 3.56 11.03 1.65
N GLU A 23 4.06 9.99 0.95
CA GLU A 23 3.72 9.73 -0.44
C GLU A 23 2.35 9.01 -0.54
N ALA A 24 1.31 9.80 -0.70
CA ALA A 24 -0.07 9.33 -0.74
C ALA A 24 -0.31 8.38 -1.94
N PHE A 25 0.25 8.70 -3.11
CA PHE A 25 0.12 7.87 -4.30
C PHE A 25 0.63 6.45 -4.08
N LEU A 26 1.83 6.30 -3.48
CA LEU A 26 2.40 4.99 -3.19
C LEU A 26 1.56 4.22 -2.16
N LYS A 27 1.10 4.89 -1.08
CA LYS A 27 0.20 4.26 -0.09
C LYS A 27 -1.04 3.70 -0.75
N GLN A 28 -1.74 4.49 -1.56
CA GLN A 28 -2.95 4.07 -2.27
C GLN A 28 -2.67 2.96 -3.30
N SER A 29 -1.55 3.06 -4.03
CA SER A 29 -1.14 2.04 -5.00
C SER A 29 -0.92 0.68 -4.33
N TYR A 30 -0.16 0.65 -3.21
CA TYR A 30 0.11 -0.59 -2.50
C TYR A 30 -1.10 -1.12 -1.73
N LYS A 31 -1.93 -0.24 -1.18
CA LYS A 31 -3.24 -0.59 -0.61
C LYS A 31 -4.09 -1.36 -1.63
N LYS A 32 -4.25 -0.80 -2.83
CA LYS A 32 -5.02 -1.44 -3.93
C LYS A 32 -4.41 -2.78 -4.35
N LYS A 33 -3.08 -2.85 -4.49
CA LYS A 33 -2.39 -4.09 -4.87
C LYS A 33 -2.56 -5.20 -3.83
N LEU A 34 -2.38 -4.89 -2.55
CA LEU A 34 -2.58 -5.86 -1.46
C LEU A 34 -4.04 -6.32 -1.39
N ARG A 35 -5.01 -5.39 -1.49
CA ARG A 35 -6.42 -5.76 -1.55
C ARG A 35 -6.72 -6.72 -2.70
N ALA A 36 -6.30 -6.36 -3.91
CA ALA A 36 -6.52 -7.19 -5.09
C ALA A 36 -5.88 -8.58 -4.98
N ALA A 37 -4.68 -8.65 -4.38
CA ALA A 37 -3.94 -9.90 -4.25
C ALA A 37 -4.45 -10.81 -3.11
N ILE A 38 -4.96 -10.22 -2.00
CA ILE A 38 -5.41 -10.98 -0.82
C ILE A 38 -6.88 -11.36 -0.92
N SER A 39 -7.75 -10.42 -1.31
CA SER A 39 -9.21 -10.62 -1.33
C SER A 39 -9.83 -10.56 -2.74
N GLY A 40 -9.09 -10.07 -3.75
CA GLY A 40 -9.66 -9.92 -5.10
C GLY A 40 -10.97 -9.14 -5.10
N ASP A 41 -12.01 -9.73 -5.68
CA ASP A 41 -13.37 -9.18 -5.73
C ASP A 41 -14.25 -9.64 -4.55
N ASP A 42 -13.67 -10.39 -3.58
CA ASP A 42 -14.41 -10.84 -2.40
C ASP A 42 -14.74 -9.65 -1.49
N THR A 43 -16.02 -9.37 -1.33
CA THR A 43 -16.54 -8.32 -0.47
C THR A 43 -17.01 -8.83 0.89
N MET A 44 -17.22 -10.15 1.04
CA MET A 44 -17.70 -10.75 2.30
C MET A 44 -16.57 -10.88 3.34
N ASN A 45 -15.35 -11.12 2.88
CA ASN A 45 -14.16 -11.25 3.72
C ASN A 45 -13.26 -10.02 3.67
N TYR A 46 -13.74 -8.92 3.10
CA TYR A 46 -13.07 -7.63 3.08
C TYR A 46 -13.78 -6.63 3.99
N ASN A 47 -13.07 -6.12 4.97
CA ASN A 47 -13.57 -5.09 5.89
C ASN A 47 -12.66 -3.86 5.83
N TYR A 48 -13.27 -2.69 5.75
CA TYR A 48 -12.57 -1.40 5.70
C TYR A 48 -13.00 -0.52 6.86
N PHE A 49 -12.01 0.01 7.55
CA PHE A 49 -12.18 0.96 8.65
C PHE A 49 -11.31 2.18 8.42
N GLU A 50 -11.83 3.35 8.79
CA GLU A 50 -11.11 4.61 8.62
C GLU A 50 -11.37 5.54 9.80
N GLY A 51 -10.33 6.30 10.17
CA GLY A 51 -10.40 7.33 11.20
C GLY A 51 -10.10 6.83 12.61
N LYS A 52 -10.08 7.81 13.52
CA LYS A 52 -9.75 7.60 14.93
C LYS A 52 -10.99 7.12 15.71
N GLY A 53 -10.73 6.46 16.83
CA GLY A 53 -11.80 6.02 17.74
C GLY A 53 -12.42 4.66 17.38
N LEU A 54 -11.75 3.88 16.55
CA LEU A 54 -12.14 2.51 16.27
C LEU A 54 -12.07 1.65 17.54
N ASP A 55 -13.12 0.86 17.77
CA ASP A 55 -13.14 -0.08 18.90
C ASP A 55 -12.21 -1.27 18.63
N VAL A 56 -11.15 -1.36 19.42
CA VAL A 56 -10.16 -2.44 19.29
C VAL A 56 -10.78 -3.81 19.56
N ASN A 57 -11.75 -3.93 20.46
CA ASN A 57 -12.40 -5.21 20.77
C ASN A 57 -13.27 -5.68 19.60
N GLU A 58 -13.93 -4.74 18.92
CA GLU A 58 -14.68 -5.03 17.70
C GLU A 58 -13.74 -5.52 16.59
N LEU A 59 -12.61 -4.85 16.39
CA LEU A 59 -11.59 -5.25 15.43
C LEU A 59 -11.02 -6.64 15.72
N ILE A 60 -10.73 -6.95 17.00
CA ILE A 60 -10.25 -8.27 17.43
C ILE A 60 -11.33 -9.34 17.19
N SER A 61 -12.55 -9.08 17.59
CA SER A 61 -13.68 -10.02 17.38
C SER A 61 -13.89 -10.33 15.90
N LEU A 62 -13.77 -9.31 15.04
CA LEU A 62 -13.84 -9.48 13.59
C LEU A 62 -12.65 -10.30 13.05
N ALA A 63 -11.45 -10.02 13.55
CA ALA A 63 -10.23 -10.71 13.12
C ALA A 63 -10.23 -12.20 13.49
N ASP A 64 -10.90 -12.58 14.58
CA ASP A 64 -11.09 -13.96 15.01
C ASP A 64 -12.17 -14.71 14.22
N THR A 65 -12.98 -13.99 13.44
CA THR A 65 -14.03 -14.61 12.64
C THR A 65 -13.43 -15.32 11.42
N MET A 66 -13.72 -16.60 11.26
CA MET A 66 -13.23 -17.36 10.10
C MET A 66 -13.75 -16.78 8.78
N PRO A 67 -12.94 -16.74 7.72
CA PRO A 67 -13.38 -16.28 6.42
C PRO A 67 -14.47 -17.20 5.86
N PHE A 68 -15.44 -16.60 5.17
CA PHE A 68 -16.58 -17.30 4.58
C PHE A 68 -16.27 -17.69 3.13
N PHE A 69 -16.13 -18.98 2.86
CA PHE A 69 -15.79 -19.54 1.54
C PHE A 69 -14.55 -18.93 0.87
N SER A 70 -13.59 -18.46 1.66
CA SER A 70 -12.34 -17.86 1.20
C SER A 70 -11.16 -18.35 2.05
N GLU A 71 -9.95 -18.27 1.52
CA GLU A 71 -8.75 -18.64 2.27
C GLU A 71 -8.39 -17.63 3.35
N ARG A 72 -8.75 -16.35 3.11
CA ARG A 72 -8.32 -15.26 3.98
C ARG A 72 -9.39 -14.18 4.14
N ARG A 73 -9.40 -13.58 5.34
CA ARG A 73 -10.07 -12.32 5.63
C ARG A 73 -9.05 -11.19 5.54
N LEU A 74 -9.42 -10.12 4.86
CA LEU A 74 -8.64 -8.88 4.82
C LEU A 74 -9.34 -7.78 5.63
N ILE A 75 -8.64 -7.24 6.63
CA ILE A 75 -9.07 -6.06 7.38
C ILE A 75 -8.11 -4.92 7.02
N LEU A 76 -8.64 -3.89 6.38
CA LEU A 76 -7.89 -2.71 6.00
C LEU A 76 -8.28 -1.55 6.93
N ILE A 77 -7.28 -0.95 7.58
CA ILE A 77 -7.47 0.10 8.58
C ILE A 77 -6.64 1.31 8.16
N GLU A 78 -7.31 2.45 7.96
CA GLU A 78 -6.69 3.69 7.47
C GLU A 78 -6.85 4.81 8.49
N ASP A 79 -5.77 5.57 8.73
CA ASP A 79 -5.72 6.74 9.61
C ASP A 79 -6.27 6.51 11.04
N SER A 80 -6.09 5.32 11.55
CA SER A 80 -6.59 4.90 12.87
C SER A 80 -5.97 5.66 14.05
N GLY A 81 -4.72 6.11 13.87
CA GLY A 81 -3.94 6.72 14.92
C GLY A 81 -3.35 5.74 15.94
N PHE A 82 -3.55 4.43 15.79
CA PHE A 82 -3.03 3.40 16.71
C PHE A 82 -1.50 3.40 16.82
N PHE A 83 -0.81 3.91 15.83
CA PHE A 83 0.65 4.02 15.83
C PHE A 83 1.18 5.33 16.41
N LYS A 84 0.28 6.29 16.73
CA LYS A 84 0.61 7.54 17.44
C LYS A 84 0.24 7.44 18.92
N THR A 85 -0.94 6.89 19.19
CA THR A 85 -1.39 6.58 20.56
C THR A 85 -1.23 5.09 20.81
N SER A 86 -0.91 4.70 22.06
CA SER A 86 -0.68 3.28 22.36
C SER A 86 -1.98 2.49 22.25
N SER A 87 -1.98 1.43 21.44
CA SER A 87 -3.00 0.39 21.42
C SER A 87 -2.38 -0.93 21.91
N GLU A 88 -2.30 -1.09 23.24
CA GLU A 88 -1.66 -2.25 23.86
C GLU A 88 -2.43 -3.52 23.54
N ALA A 89 -3.75 -3.50 23.67
CA ALA A 89 -4.60 -4.66 23.39
C ALA A 89 -4.38 -5.22 21.98
N LEU A 90 -4.30 -4.34 20.97
CA LEU A 90 -4.04 -4.78 19.59
C LEU A 90 -2.62 -5.32 19.43
N ALA A 91 -1.63 -4.71 20.09
CA ALA A 91 -0.25 -5.20 20.05
C ALA A 91 -0.07 -6.57 20.72
N GLU A 92 -0.84 -6.86 21.76
CA GLU A 92 -0.86 -8.17 22.45
C GLU A 92 -1.63 -9.22 21.65
N TYR A 93 -2.66 -8.80 20.93
CA TYR A 93 -3.48 -9.68 20.10
C TYR A 93 -2.78 -10.17 18.82
N LEU A 94 -2.04 -9.30 18.11
CA LEU A 94 -1.44 -9.64 16.80
C LEU A 94 -0.70 -10.99 16.75
N PRO A 95 0.10 -11.41 17.78
CA PRO A 95 0.76 -12.72 17.78
C PRO A 95 -0.19 -13.92 17.88
N MET A 96 -1.43 -13.70 18.30
CA MET A 96 -2.45 -14.75 18.49
C MET A 96 -3.49 -14.77 17.37
N MET A 97 -3.41 -13.80 16.46
CA MET A 97 -4.35 -13.65 15.36
C MET A 97 -4.34 -14.90 14.46
N PRO A 98 -5.49 -15.41 14.01
CA PRO A 98 -5.57 -16.54 13.10
C PRO A 98 -4.79 -16.32 11.80
N ASP A 99 -4.12 -17.35 11.31
CA ASP A 99 -3.36 -17.30 10.04
C ASP A 99 -4.24 -17.01 8.81
N THR A 100 -5.55 -17.19 8.97
CA THR A 100 -6.55 -16.87 7.95
C THR A 100 -6.90 -15.39 7.88
N THR A 101 -6.38 -14.56 8.79
CA THR A 101 -6.64 -13.13 8.83
C THR A 101 -5.38 -12.35 8.44
N CYS A 102 -5.57 -11.32 7.64
CA CYS A 102 -4.53 -10.36 7.28
C CYS A 102 -5.01 -8.95 7.60
N ILE A 103 -4.22 -8.18 8.36
CA ILE A 103 -4.50 -6.76 8.63
C ILE A 103 -3.53 -5.89 7.84
N VAL A 104 -4.06 -4.90 7.15
CA VAL A 104 -3.27 -3.88 6.44
C VAL A 104 -3.57 -2.53 7.06
N PHE A 105 -2.57 -1.95 7.71
CA PHE A 105 -2.64 -0.57 8.21
C PHE A 105 -2.10 0.41 7.17
N VAL A 106 -2.80 1.53 7.01
CA VAL A 106 -2.38 2.66 6.16
C VAL A 106 -2.42 3.92 7.02
N GLU A 107 -1.25 4.49 7.29
CA GLU A 107 -1.11 5.62 8.22
C GLU A 107 -0.33 6.77 7.57
N GLU A 108 -0.57 7.99 8.01
CA GLU A 108 0.23 9.15 7.59
C GLU A 108 1.60 9.16 8.28
N ALA A 109 1.60 8.94 9.60
CA ALA A 109 2.81 8.96 10.41
C ALA A 109 2.69 8.00 11.60
N VAL A 110 3.85 7.50 12.07
CA VAL A 110 3.93 6.52 13.16
C VAL A 110 5.01 6.91 14.18
N ASP A 111 4.83 6.55 15.44
CA ASP A 111 5.91 6.52 16.42
C ASP A 111 6.57 5.12 16.39
N LYS A 112 7.81 5.06 15.92
CA LYS A 112 8.59 3.80 15.82
C LYS A 112 8.90 3.17 17.18
N ARG A 113 8.69 3.90 18.30
CA ARG A 113 8.82 3.40 19.68
C ARG A 113 7.56 2.67 20.17
N ASN A 114 6.42 2.89 19.49
CA ASN A 114 5.13 2.30 19.81
C ASN A 114 5.22 0.76 19.85
N LYS A 115 4.55 0.13 20.82
CA LYS A 115 4.50 -1.34 20.97
C LYS A 115 3.91 -2.03 19.73
N LEU A 116 2.83 -1.47 19.19
CA LEU A 116 2.19 -2.01 17.99
C LEU A 116 3.13 -1.96 16.78
N TYR A 117 3.87 -0.86 16.59
CA TYR A 117 4.87 -0.77 15.51
C TYR A 117 5.91 -1.88 15.59
N LYS A 118 6.44 -2.14 16.79
CA LYS A 118 7.42 -3.20 17.01
C LYS A 118 6.84 -4.58 16.71
N LYS A 119 5.60 -4.85 17.13
CA LYS A 119 4.93 -6.12 16.83
C LYS A 119 4.67 -6.31 15.33
N VAL A 120 4.22 -5.27 14.63
CA VAL A 120 4.08 -5.33 13.17
C VAL A 120 5.42 -5.58 12.48
N LYS A 121 6.51 -4.99 12.98
CA LYS A 121 7.86 -5.22 12.45
C LYS A 121 8.32 -6.67 12.61
N ASP A 122 7.95 -7.31 13.71
CA ASP A 122 8.34 -8.69 14.02
C ASP A 122 7.52 -9.72 13.25
N LEU A 123 6.22 -9.47 13.03
CA LEU A 123 5.27 -10.41 12.47
C LEU A 123 5.02 -10.22 10.95
N GLY A 124 5.23 -9.03 10.44
CA GLY A 124 4.83 -8.65 9.10
C GLY A 124 5.81 -7.75 8.38
N HIS A 125 5.27 -6.94 7.46
CA HIS A 125 6.07 -6.01 6.67
C HIS A 125 5.66 -4.56 6.89
N ILE A 126 6.68 -3.69 7.03
CA ILE A 126 6.52 -2.25 7.14
C ILE A 126 7.13 -1.59 5.91
N ALA A 127 6.36 -0.73 5.25
CA ALA A 127 6.84 0.08 4.14
C ALA A 127 6.62 1.57 4.42
N GLU A 128 7.73 2.31 4.50
CA GLU A 128 7.73 3.76 4.61
C GLU A 128 7.67 4.37 3.20
N MET A 129 6.57 5.03 2.88
CA MET A 129 6.31 5.68 1.59
C MET A 129 6.78 7.13 1.65
N LYS A 130 8.06 7.34 1.36
CA LYS A 130 8.69 8.67 1.32
C LYS A 130 8.44 9.33 -0.02
N ARG A 131 8.45 10.67 -0.02
CA ARG A 131 8.51 11.42 -1.29
C ARG A 131 9.69 10.94 -2.12
N GLN A 132 9.44 10.83 -3.42
CA GLN A 132 10.42 10.36 -4.36
C GLN A 132 11.27 11.52 -4.88
N ASP A 133 12.57 11.31 -5.00
CA ASP A 133 13.44 12.26 -5.68
C ASP A 133 13.26 12.23 -7.21
N SER A 134 13.79 13.25 -7.90
CA SER A 134 13.65 13.38 -9.36
C SER A 134 14.18 12.15 -10.11
N ALA A 135 15.25 11.52 -9.63
CA ALA A 135 15.80 10.33 -10.25
C ALA A 135 14.91 9.10 -10.06
N GLN A 136 14.24 8.99 -8.91
CA GLN A 136 13.27 7.95 -8.63
C GLN A 136 12.00 8.14 -9.47
N LEU A 137 11.51 9.38 -9.57
CA LEU A 137 10.37 9.74 -10.42
C LEU A 137 10.64 9.45 -11.89
N ALA A 138 11.83 9.83 -12.40
CA ALA A 138 12.24 9.55 -13.78
C ALA A 138 12.26 8.04 -14.09
N ARG A 139 12.84 7.22 -13.19
CA ARG A 139 12.85 5.76 -13.35
C ARG A 139 11.45 5.15 -13.31
N TRP A 140 10.61 5.63 -12.39
CA TRP A 140 9.23 5.17 -12.29
C TRP A 140 8.42 5.53 -13.54
N ALA A 141 8.50 6.77 -14.01
CA ALA A 141 7.86 7.23 -15.23
C ALA A 141 8.32 6.44 -16.47
N ALA A 142 9.64 6.21 -16.60
CA ALA A 142 10.20 5.39 -17.68
C ALA A 142 9.68 3.94 -17.63
N THR A 143 9.48 3.37 -16.43
CA THR A 143 8.91 2.03 -16.28
C THR A 143 7.47 1.98 -16.79
N ILE A 144 6.64 2.99 -16.47
CA ILE A 144 5.25 3.08 -16.96
C ILE A 144 5.24 3.16 -18.50
N LEU A 145 6.08 4.02 -19.09
CA LEU A 145 6.18 4.16 -20.54
C LEU A 145 6.61 2.84 -21.20
N ALA A 146 7.63 2.18 -20.66
CA ALA A 146 8.14 0.90 -21.16
C ALA A 146 7.06 -0.21 -21.12
N GLN A 147 6.27 -0.29 -20.06
CA GLN A 147 5.14 -1.23 -19.94
C GLN A 147 4.07 -1.02 -21.00
N ASN A 148 3.98 0.20 -21.55
CA ASN A 148 3.07 0.58 -22.61
C ASN A 148 3.75 0.63 -24.01
N GLY A 149 4.95 0.03 -24.14
CA GLY A 149 5.68 -0.05 -25.40
C GLY A 149 6.24 1.28 -25.87
N ARG A 150 6.41 2.26 -24.98
CA ARG A 150 6.92 3.60 -25.27
C ARG A 150 8.34 3.78 -24.73
N LYS A 151 9.12 4.60 -25.44
CA LYS A 151 10.47 4.99 -25.02
C LYS A 151 10.54 6.50 -24.89
N ILE A 152 11.42 6.97 -24.01
CA ILE A 152 11.68 8.38 -23.77
C ILE A 152 13.17 8.60 -23.58
N THR A 153 13.70 9.71 -24.14
CA THR A 153 15.10 10.06 -23.90
C THR A 153 15.27 10.70 -22.50
N PRO A 154 16.45 10.63 -21.89
CA PRO A 154 16.70 11.31 -20.60
C PRO A 154 16.41 12.81 -20.64
N SER A 155 16.76 13.49 -21.74
CA SER A 155 16.50 14.94 -21.89
C SER A 155 15.01 15.25 -21.95
N THR A 156 14.23 14.45 -22.68
CA THR A 156 12.77 14.61 -22.77
C THR A 156 12.11 14.27 -21.42
N MET A 157 12.60 13.26 -20.69
CA MET A 157 12.11 12.94 -19.35
C MET A 157 12.33 14.10 -18.37
N ASN A 158 13.53 14.72 -18.40
CA ASN A 158 13.81 15.88 -17.54
C ASN A 158 12.88 17.05 -17.86
N LEU A 159 12.67 17.36 -19.16
CA LEU A 159 11.74 18.41 -19.57
C LEU A 159 10.30 18.09 -19.16
N PHE A 160 9.89 16.83 -19.24
CA PHE A 160 8.57 16.38 -18.80
C PHE A 160 8.39 16.63 -17.29
N LEU A 161 9.33 16.16 -16.45
CA LEU A 161 9.25 16.34 -15.01
C LEU A 161 9.34 17.81 -14.59
N GLU A 162 10.15 18.64 -15.28
CA GLU A 162 10.21 20.09 -15.04
C GLU A 162 8.85 20.77 -15.24
N ARG A 163 8.07 20.31 -16.22
CA ARG A 163 6.75 20.89 -16.54
C ARG A 163 5.61 20.33 -15.69
N VAL A 164 5.67 19.06 -15.34
CA VAL A 164 4.60 18.34 -14.62
C VAL A 164 4.76 18.47 -13.11
N GLY A 165 6.01 18.66 -12.63
CA GLY A 165 6.33 18.71 -11.20
C GLY A 165 6.66 17.34 -10.63
N ASP A 166 6.60 17.23 -9.29
CA ASP A 166 7.03 16.06 -8.51
C ASP A 166 5.87 15.26 -7.88
N ASP A 167 4.63 15.66 -8.14
CA ASP A 167 3.45 14.94 -7.69
C ASP A 167 3.22 13.68 -8.52
N MET A 168 3.27 12.50 -7.87
CA MET A 168 3.20 11.21 -8.57
C MET A 168 1.84 10.96 -9.25
N GLU A 169 0.73 11.44 -8.67
CA GLU A 169 -0.59 11.30 -9.27
C GLU A 169 -0.67 12.14 -10.56
N ASN A 170 -0.19 13.38 -10.50
CA ASN A 170 -0.15 14.27 -11.65
C ASN A 170 0.76 13.71 -12.76
N ILE A 171 1.96 13.25 -12.39
CA ILE A 171 2.87 12.57 -13.35
C ILE A 171 2.17 11.39 -14.02
N ARG A 172 1.47 10.55 -13.26
CA ARG A 172 0.73 9.41 -13.80
C ARG A 172 -0.33 9.83 -14.80
N MET A 173 -1.14 10.82 -14.46
CA MET A 173 -2.19 11.34 -15.35
C MET A 173 -1.62 11.90 -16.66
N GLU A 174 -0.54 12.66 -16.59
CA GLU A 174 0.11 13.23 -17.79
C GLU A 174 0.77 12.13 -18.64
N LEU A 175 1.36 11.10 -18.02
CA LEU A 175 1.87 9.94 -18.77
C LEU A 175 0.75 9.17 -19.48
N GLU A 176 -0.40 8.97 -18.84
CA GLU A 176 -1.57 8.33 -19.48
C GLU A 176 -2.07 9.10 -20.70
N LYS A 177 -2.08 10.44 -20.63
CA LYS A 177 -2.39 11.30 -21.79
C LYS A 177 -1.38 11.13 -22.91
N LEU A 178 -0.08 11.15 -22.60
CA LEU A 178 0.98 10.95 -23.60
C LEU A 178 0.90 9.55 -24.23
N ILE A 179 0.68 8.51 -23.46
CA ILE A 179 0.52 7.14 -23.94
C ILE A 179 -0.67 7.08 -24.91
N SER A 180 -1.81 7.66 -24.51
CA SER A 180 -3.03 7.67 -25.32
C SER A 180 -2.84 8.48 -26.61
N TYR A 181 -2.20 9.64 -26.55
CA TYR A 181 -1.93 10.49 -27.70
C TYR A 181 -1.00 9.82 -28.73
N THR A 182 -0.04 9.02 -28.25
CA THR A 182 0.93 8.32 -29.10
C THR A 182 0.46 6.91 -29.54
N MET A 183 -0.78 6.51 -29.23
CA MET A 183 -1.35 5.26 -29.73
C MET A 183 -1.42 5.28 -31.26
N GLY A 184 -0.70 4.31 -31.89
CA GLY A 184 -0.65 4.18 -33.34
C GLY A 184 0.46 4.95 -34.07
N SER A 185 1.28 5.74 -33.33
CA SER A 185 2.53 6.28 -33.87
C SER A 185 3.70 5.35 -33.57
N GLU A 186 4.48 4.99 -34.59
CA GLU A 186 5.82 4.44 -34.41
C GLU A 186 6.69 5.52 -33.77
N VAL A 187 7.25 5.25 -32.60
CA VAL A 187 8.20 6.12 -31.90
C VAL A 187 9.56 5.48 -31.93
#